data_3dfa3fd6d6260c0ef3a2bf06120de2a2
#
_entry.id   3dfa3fd6d6260c0ef3a2bf06120de2a2
#
_cell.length_a   1.000
_cell.length_b   1.000
_cell.length_c   1.000
_cell.angle_alpha   90.00
_cell.angle_beta   90.00
_cell.angle_gamma   90.00
#
_symmetry.space_group_name_H-M   'P 1'
#
loop_
_entity.id
_entity.type
_entity.pdbx_description
1 polymer ?
#
loop_
_entity_poly.entity_id
_entity_poly.type
_entity_poly.pdbx_seq_one_letter_code
_entity_poly.pdbx_strand_id
1 'polypeptide(L)'
;MSIRVKHGENRVPITQQVEYPATFHFRVIAEASADVASGLAAALNAYRVVEPLAASRASSQGRYHAYSVSVELQAPDDLRALDAALKRVPGVRMVL
;
A
#
# COMPACT_ATOMS: atom_id res chain seq x y z
N MET A 1 26.06 18.50 15.10
CA MET A 1 26.04 18.27 14.49
C MET A 1 25.70 17.91 14.07
N SER A 2 25.63 17.97 14.11
CA SER A 2 25.44 17.56 13.42
C SER A 2 25.10 16.96 13.01
N ILE A 3 24.91 16.90 13.11
CA ILE A 3 24.71 16.35 12.49
C ILE A 3 24.52 16.04 11.89
N ARG A 4 24.58 16.04 11.93
CA ARG A 4 24.43 15.99 11.10
C ARG A 4 24.43 15.23 10.37
N VAL A 5 24.46 14.91 10.32
CA VAL A 5 24.55 14.30 9.61
C VAL A 5 24.85 14.05 8.86
N LYS A 6 25.10 13.95 8.55
CA LYS A 6 25.33 13.93 7.82
C LYS A 6 25.24 13.42 7.00
N HIS A 7 25.18 13.32 6.74
CA HIS A 7 24.99 13.01 6.06
C HIS A 7 24.86 12.18 5.55
N GLY A 8 24.67 12.22 5.66
CA GLY A 8 24.08 11.20 5.30
C GLY A 8 24.59 10.08 4.50
N GLU A 9 25.70 9.82 4.50
CA GLU A 9 26.13 8.76 3.79
C GLU A 9 25.63 7.50 4.23
N ASN A 10 25.25 7.37 5.37
CA ASN A 10 24.57 6.20 5.77
C ASN A 10 23.15 6.33 5.44
N ARG A 11 22.78 5.89 4.26
CA ARG A 11 21.41 6.00 3.86
C ARG A 11 20.66 4.79 4.28
N VAL A 12 19.71 4.95 5.15
CA VAL A 12 18.77 3.87 5.42
C VAL A 12 17.59 3.99 4.50
N PRO A 13 16.96 2.86 4.13
CA PRO A 13 15.74 2.91 3.32
C PRO A 13 14.68 3.76 4.00
N ILE A 14 13.84 4.38 3.20
CA ILE A 14 12.81 5.26 3.73
C ILE A 14 11.93 4.54 4.74
N THR A 15 11.58 3.28 4.49
CA THR A 15 10.74 2.52 5.41
C THR A 15 11.39 2.33 6.77
N GLN A 16 12.73 2.36 6.84
CA GLN A 16 13.43 2.22 8.10
C GLN A 16 13.62 3.54 8.81
N GLN A 17 13.35 4.65 8.12
CA GLN A 17 13.43 5.97 8.72
C GLN A 17 12.12 6.42 9.31
N VAL A 18 11.05 5.69 9.05
CA VAL A 18 9.72 6.04 9.50
C VAL A 18 9.50 5.52 10.90
N GLU A 19 8.88 6.33 11.74
CA GLU A 19 8.52 5.90 13.08
C GLU A 19 7.17 5.20 13.04
N TYR A 20 7.11 4.04 13.68
CA TYR A 20 5.87 3.25 13.72
C TYR A 20 5.15 3.44 15.05
N PRO A 21 3.84 3.35 15.07
CA PRO A 21 2.98 3.04 13.92
C PRO A 21 2.94 4.20 12.93
N ALA A 22 2.78 3.88 11.67
CA ALA A 22 2.76 4.89 10.61
C ALA A 22 1.68 4.55 9.60
N THR A 23 1.14 5.60 8.98
CA THR A 23 0.12 5.43 7.96
C THR A 23 0.77 5.43 6.59
N PHE A 24 0.44 4.43 5.81
CA PHE A 24 0.94 4.30 4.45
C PHE A 24 -0.22 4.35 3.47
N HIS A 25 0.02 5.01 2.35
CA HIS A 25 -0.96 5.11 1.28
C HIS A 25 -0.58 4.14 0.18
N PHE A 26 -1.51 3.29 -0.20
CA PHE A 26 -1.30 2.31 -1.25
C PHE A 26 -2.17 2.65 -2.44
N ARG A 27 -1.62 2.43 -3.61
CA ARG A 27 -2.38 2.55 -4.84
C ARG A 27 -2.26 1.23 -5.57
N VAL A 28 -3.39 0.64 -5.90
CA VAL A 28 -3.44 -0.68 -6.50
C VAL A 28 -4.09 -0.55 -7.86
N ILE A 29 -3.38 -1.00 -8.89
CA ILE A 29 -3.94 -1.06 -10.24
C ILE A 29 -4.40 -2.49 -10.45
N ALA A 30 -5.67 -2.65 -10.77
CA ALA A 30 -6.25 -3.99 -10.86
C ALA A 30 -7.36 -4.02 -11.89
N GLU A 31 -7.72 -5.21 -12.29
CA GLU A 31 -8.84 -5.40 -13.20
C GLU A 31 -10.12 -4.91 -12.57
N ALA A 32 -10.97 -4.30 -13.38
CA ALA A 32 -12.24 -3.76 -12.92
C ALA A 32 -13.22 -4.90 -12.69
N SER A 33 -13.26 -5.39 -11.47
CA SER A 33 -14.07 -6.56 -11.13
C SER A 33 -14.47 -6.47 -9.66
N ALA A 34 -15.70 -6.86 -9.37
CA ALA A 34 -16.16 -6.91 -7.98
C ALA A 34 -15.36 -7.94 -7.17
N ASP A 35 -14.90 -9.01 -7.82
CA ASP A 35 -14.10 -10.02 -7.13
C ASP A 35 -12.76 -9.45 -6.68
N VAL A 36 -12.16 -8.58 -7.48
CA VAL A 36 -10.91 -7.94 -7.12
C VAL A 36 -11.13 -7.05 -5.90
N ALA A 37 -12.19 -6.25 -5.92
CA ALA A 37 -12.47 -5.35 -4.80
C ALA A 37 -12.68 -6.16 -3.51
N SER A 38 -13.40 -7.27 -3.60
CA SER A 38 -13.60 -8.14 -2.43
C SER A 38 -12.30 -8.74 -1.95
N GLY A 39 -11.43 -9.16 -2.88
CA GLY A 39 -10.13 -9.71 -2.52
C GLY A 39 -9.23 -8.69 -1.83
N LEU A 40 -9.24 -7.46 -2.33
CA LEU A 40 -8.46 -6.40 -1.71
C LEU A 40 -8.97 -6.10 -0.31
N ALA A 41 -10.30 -6.02 -0.15
CA ALA A 41 -10.88 -5.79 1.17
C ALA A 41 -10.52 -6.90 2.14
N ALA A 42 -10.52 -8.15 1.67
CA ALA A 42 -10.15 -9.28 2.52
C ALA A 42 -8.68 -9.19 2.94
N ALA A 43 -7.81 -8.80 2.02
CA ALA A 43 -6.39 -8.65 2.34
C ALA A 43 -6.17 -7.56 3.39
N LEU A 44 -6.99 -6.53 3.37
CA LEU A 44 -6.87 -5.41 4.30
C LEU A 44 -7.50 -5.67 5.65
N ASN A 45 -8.29 -6.74 5.75
CA ASN A 45 -9.07 -7.00 6.95
C ASN A 45 -8.23 -7.22 8.20
N ALA A 46 -6.98 -7.64 8.04
CA ALA A 46 -6.07 -7.89 9.17
C ALA A 46 -5.37 -6.61 9.65
N TYR A 47 -5.62 -5.49 9.02
CA TYR A 47 -4.90 -4.25 9.29
C TYR A 47 -5.86 -3.13 9.65
N ARG A 48 -5.30 -2.09 10.26
CA ARG A 48 -6.09 -0.92 10.62
C ARG A 48 -6.17 0.01 9.43
N VAL A 49 -7.32 0.05 8.79
CA VAL A 49 -7.55 0.90 7.64
C VAL A 49 -7.96 2.28 8.13
N VAL A 50 -7.19 3.28 7.75
CA VAL A 50 -7.44 4.67 8.15
C VAL A 50 -8.35 5.36 7.14
N GLU A 51 -8.05 5.16 5.87
CA GLU A 51 -8.92 5.64 4.80
C GLU A 51 -9.35 4.43 3.98
N PRO A 52 -10.66 4.22 3.83
CA PRO A 52 -11.14 2.98 3.22
C PRO A 52 -10.76 2.85 1.75
N LEU A 53 -10.76 1.62 1.30
CA LEU A 53 -10.50 1.31 -0.09
C LEU A 53 -11.51 2.03 -0.97
N ALA A 54 -11.01 2.77 -1.95
CA ALA A 54 -11.85 3.53 -2.85
C ALA A 54 -11.34 3.35 -4.27
N ALA A 55 -12.27 3.06 -5.18
CA ALA A 55 -11.92 2.95 -6.58
C ALA A 55 -11.90 4.34 -7.18
N SER A 56 -10.85 4.63 -7.93
CA SER A 56 -10.79 5.86 -8.69
C SER A 56 -11.42 5.62 -10.06
N ARG A 57 -11.28 6.61 -10.93
CA ARG A 57 -11.82 6.51 -12.28
C ARG A 57 -11.23 5.30 -13.00
N ALA A 58 -12.07 4.59 -13.73
CA ALA A 58 -11.62 3.48 -14.55
C ALA A 58 -10.69 3.98 -15.65
N SER A 59 -9.87 3.08 -16.17
CA SER A 59 -9.05 3.40 -17.32
C SER A 59 -9.95 3.76 -18.51
N SER A 60 -9.34 4.34 -19.55
CA SER A 60 -10.11 4.78 -20.71
C SER A 60 -10.89 3.65 -21.36
N GLN A 61 -10.43 2.42 -21.19
CA GLN A 61 -11.12 1.27 -21.76
C GLN A 61 -11.95 0.52 -20.75
N GLY A 62 -11.99 0.97 -19.50
CA GLY A 62 -12.77 0.33 -18.47
C GLY A 62 -12.22 -0.98 -17.95
N ARG A 63 -11.02 -1.38 -18.37
CA ARG A 63 -10.45 -2.66 -17.96
C ARG A 63 -9.87 -2.65 -16.59
N TYR A 64 -9.32 -1.52 -16.19
CA TYR A 64 -8.58 -1.41 -14.94
C TYR A 64 -9.11 -0.28 -14.10
N HIS A 65 -9.03 -0.47 -12.80
CA HIS A 65 -9.30 0.59 -11.85
C HIS A 65 -8.03 0.84 -11.03
N ALA A 66 -7.87 2.05 -10.55
CA ALA A 66 -6.89 2.33 -9.52
C ALA A 66 -7.66 2.41 -8.20
N TYR A 67 -7.22 1.62 -7.23
CA TYR A 67 -7.79 1.65 -5.90
C TYR A 67 -6.82 2.36 -4.99
N SER A 68 -7.33 3.14 -4.06
CA SER A 68 -6.53 3.83 -3.07
C SER A 68 -6.97 3.41 -1.69
N VAL A 69 -6.01 3.27 -0.78
CA VAL A 69 -6.31 2.93 0.59
C VAL A 69 -5.17 3.44 1.47
N SER A 70 -5.51 3.84 2.68
CA SER A 70 -4.51 4.24 3.66
C SER A 70 -4.62 3.32 4.87
N VAL A 71 -3.49 2.80 5.31
CA VAL A 71 -3.45 1.78 6.34
C VAL A 71 -2.39 2.14 7.36
N GLU A 72 -2.74 1.98 8.64
CA GLU A 72 -1.78 2.18 9.71
C GLU A 72 -1.08 0.86 9.98
N LEU A 73 0.25 0.85 9.87
CA LEU A 73 1.06 -0.33 10.08
C LEU A 73 1.91 -0.16 11.33
N GLN A 74 2.16 -1.27 12.02
CA GLN A 74 2.82 -1.24 13.31
C GLN A 74 4.32 -1.48 13.23
N ALA A 75 4.79 -2.07 12.13
CA ALA A 75 6.20 -2.44 11.99
C ALA A 75 6.56 -2.57 10.52
N PRO A 76 7.85 -2.48 10.17
CA PRO A 76 8.27 -2.65 8.76
C PRO A 76 7.85 -3.98 8.15
N ASP A 77 7.81 -5.05 8.95
CA ASP A 77 7.38 -6.35 8.43
C ASP A 77 5.94 -6.34 7.97
N ASP A 78 5.10 -5.52 8.59
CA ASP A 78 3.70 -5.39 8.18
C ASP A 78 3.60 -4.81 6.77
N LEU A 79 4.49 -3.88 6.43
CA LEU A 79 4.50 -3.29 5.11
C LEU A 79 4.78 -4.35 4.05
N ARG A 80 5.78 -5.19 4.30
CA ARG A 80 6.10 -6.26 3.36
C ARG A 80 4.99 -7.29 3.27
N ALA A 81 4.40 -7.63 4.40
CA ALA A 81 3.33 -8.63 4.42
C ALA A 81 2.10 -8.13 3.68
N LEU A 82 1.72 -6.87 3.90
CA LEU A 82 0.57 -6.31 3.24
C LEU A 82 0.81 -6.16 1.73
N ASP A 83 1.99 -5.68 1.35
CA ASP A 83 2.34 -5.56 -0.06
C ASP A 83 2.21 -6.91 -0.75
N ALA A 84 2.75 -7.97 -0.14
CA ALA A 84 2.65 -9.30 -0.69
C ALA A 84 1.21 -9.79 -0.77
N ALA A 85 0.41 -9.51 0.26
CA ALA A 85 -0.98 -9.93 0.27
C ALA A 85 -1.78 -9.25 -0.83
N LEU A 86 -1.56 -7.95 -1.04
CA LEU A 86 -2.26 -7.23 -2.09
C LEU A 86 -1.87 -7.75 -3.47
N LYS A 87 -0.60 -8.07 -3.66
CA LYS A 87 -0.13 -8.60 -4.94
C LYS A 87 -0.66 -9.98 -5.25
N ARG A 88 -1.08 -10.73 -4.24
CA ARG A 88 -1.63 -12.06 -4.45
C ARG A 88 -3.10 -12.05 -4.87
N VAL A 89 -3.77 -10.94 -4.72
CA VAL A 89 -5.19 -10.87 -5.09
C VAL A 89 -5.29 -11.06 -6.60
N PRO A 90 -6.09 -12.02 -7.07
CA PRO A 90 -6.24 -12.23 -8.52
C PRO A 90 -6.77 -10.96 -9.18
N GLY A 91 -6.17 -10.60 -10.29
CA GLY A 91 -6.55 -9.40 -11.02
C GLY A 91 -5.72 -8.18 -10.70
N VAL A 92 -4.92 -8.22 -9.64
CA VAL A 92 -4.03 -7.11 -9.32
C VAL A 92 -2.84 -7.12 -10.26
N ARG A 93 -2.56 -5.95 -10.84
CA ARG A 93 -1.46 -5.79 -11.78
C ARG A 93 -0.27 -5.11 -11.14
N MET A 94 -0.52 -4.17 -10.23
CA MET A 94 0.56 -3.37 -9.68
C MET A 94 0.13 -2.81 -8.34
N VAL A 95 1.06 -2.76 -7.41
CA VAL A 95 0.86 -2.11 -6.11
C VAL A 95 1.96 -1.05 -5.98
N LEU A 96 1.53 0.17 -5.75
CA LEU A 96 2.45 1.31 -5.64
C LEU A 96 2.48 1.88 -4.23
#